data_2269dc40b74de30d99f14a12c84945f2
#
_entry.id   2269dc40b74de30d99f14a12c84945f2
#
_cell.length_a   1.000
_cell.length_b   1.000
_cell.length_c   1.000
_cell.angle_alpha   90.00
_cell.angle_beta   90.00
_cell.angle_gamma   90.00
#
_symmetry.space_group_name_H-M   'P 1'
#
loop_
_entity.id
_entity.type
_entity.pdbx_description
1 polymer ?
#
loop_
_entity_poly.entity_id
_entity_poly.type
_entity_poly.pdbx_seq_one_letter_code
_entity_poly.pdbx_strand_id
1 'polypeptide(L)'
;MKRLLLLATGGTIAGCAENSATLNDYTAGVLGGDALLAAVPQLQELAAISVEQVANVDSADLLFAHWRALVVRIRVAFAADPELAGVVITHGTNTLEETAWLLQLLIDDPRPVVLLGAMRPATALSADGPLNLLQAVQVASSPEARGHGVLVVMDGQIHAAQRVTKLATQGVGAFASPGRGPLGWVDDVGVHLPTAAGPRQVPFAGLDLPEQWPQVPIVYGCVEPEPLLLSACLNAGVAGLVFTGTGAGQLSAAERSALEAWPGKRPLMLRANRCGSGPVHHHSDDQQFGLLPAGSLNPQKARVLLLLAVLAGWDSNQLDALITASP
;
A
#
# COMPACT_ATOMS: atom_id res chain seq x y z
N MET A 1 -1.91 29.44 -8.51
CA MET A 1 -2.68 28.19 -8.34
C MET A 1 -1.68 27.07 -8.18
N LYS A 2 -1.89 26.11 -7.25
CA LYS A 2 -1.04 24.93 -7.08
C LYS A 2 -1.12 24.05 -8.32
N ARG A 3 -0.01 23.36 -8.69
CA ARG A 3 0.00 22.40 -9.79
C ARG A 3 0.08 20.99 -9.21
N LEU A 4 -0.76 20.09 -9.69
CA LEU A 4 -0.79 18.69 -9.28
C LEU A 4 -0.78 17.76 -10.49
N LEU A 5 -0.25 16.56 -10.32
CA LEU A 5 -0.37 15.47 -11.27
C LEU A 5 -1.34 14.43 -10.70
N LEU A 6 -2.38 14.09 -11.46
CA LEU A 6 -3.27 12.97 -11.19
C LEU A 6 -2.83 11.76 -12.01
N LEU A 7 -2.48 10.67 -11.35
CA LEU A 7 -2.20 9.37 -11.97
C LEU A 7 -3.42 8.45 -11.75
N ALA A 8 -4.09 8.06 -12.81
CA ALA A 8 -5.28 7.22 -12.73
C ALA A 8 -4.91 5.75 -13.01
N THR A 9 -5.36 4.82 -12.12
CA THR A 9 -5.10 3.39 -12.28
C THR A 9 -6.38 2.54 -12.43
N GLY A 10 -7.56 3.15 -12.39
CA GLY A 10 -8.84 2.45 -12.46
C GLY A 10 -9.44 2.19 -11.07
N GLY A 11 -9.92 0.97 -10.86
CA GLY A 11 -10.60 0.56 -9.61
C GLY A 11 -12.07 0.99 -9.54
N THR A 12 -12.66 0.81 -8.36
CA THR A 12 -14.08 1.11 -8.06
C THR A 12 -14.44 2.57 -8.29
N ILE A 13 -13.55 3.49 -7.98
CA ILE A 13 -13.78 4.94 -8.20
C ILE A 13 -14.07 5.28 -9.67
N ALA A 14 -13.53 4.49 -10.59
CA ALA A 14 -13.74 4.56 -12.02
C ALA A 14 -14.72 3.46 -12.51
N GLY A 15 -15.43 2.81 -11.60
CA GLY A 15 -16.34 1.71 -11.90
C GLY A 15 -17.75 2.18 -12.22
N CYS A 16 -18.42 1.40 -13.09
CA CYS A 16 -19.80 1.64 -13.48
C CYS A 16 -20.65 0.38 -13.27
N ALA A 17 -21.80 0.55 -12.65
CA ALA A 17 -22.87 -0.43 -12.56
C ALA A 17 -24.05 -0.04 -13.45
N GLU A 18 -24.79 -1.01 -13.96
CA GLU A 18 -26.03 -0.74 -14.71
C GLU A 18 -27.12 -0.16 -13.84
N ASN A 19 -27.19 -0.58 -12.57
CA ASN A 19 -28.15 -0.10 -11.60
C ASN A 19 -27.41 0.61 -10.45
N SER A 20 -27.81 1.86 -10.17
CA SER A 20 -27.20 2.69 -9.13
C SER A 20 -27.34 2.16 -7.70
N ALA A 21 -28.25 1.22 -7.45
CA ALA A 21 -28.37 0.51 -6.17
C ALA A 21 -27.43 -0.69 -6.05
N THR A 22 -26.74 -1.09 -7.13
CA THR A 22 -25.81 -2.22 -7.13
C THR A 22 -24.42 -1.76 -6.72
N LEU A 23 -23.91 -2.30 -5.60
CA LEU A 23 -22.63 -1.89 -5.02
C LEU A 23 -21.51 -2.92 -5.20
N ASN A 24 -21.86 -4.19 -5.45
CA ASN A 24 -20.87 -5.29 -5.49
C ASN A 24 -20.70 -5.89 -6.90
N ASP A 25 -21.63 -5.64 -7.81
CA ASP A 25 -21.58 -6.16 -9.18
C ASP A 25 -21.52 -4.96 -10.14
N TYR A 26 -20.32 -4.60 -10.52
CA TYR A 26 -19.99 -3.48 -11.40
C TYR A 26 -18.70 -3.77 -12.16
N THR A 27 -18.50 -3.09 -13.28
CA THR A 27 -17.24 -3.13 -14.01
C THR A 27 -16.30 -2.05 -13.49
N ALA A 28 -15.16 -2.45 -12.93
CA ALA A 28 -14.13 -1.54 -12.47
C ALA A 28 -13.38 -0.91 -13.66
N GLY A 29 -12.82 0.30 -13.46
CA GLY A 29 -11.93 0.91 -14.45
C GLY A 29 -12.61 1.31 -15.75
N VAL A 30 -13.88 1.67 -15.76
CA VAL A 30 -14.60 2.12 -16.98
C VAL A 30 -14.30 3.57 -17.30
N LEU A 31 -14.24 4.43 -16.27
CA LEU A 31 -14.01 5.86 -16.44
C LEU A 31 -12.51 6.18 -16.46
N GLY A 32 -12.09 7.06 -17.36
CA GLY A 32 -10.74 7.61 -17.35
C GLY A 32 -10.57 8.74 -16.31
N GLY A 33 -9.32 9.10 -16.03
CA GLY A 33 -8.99 10.16 -15.07
C GLY A 33 -9.60 11.51 -15.39
N ASP A 34 -9.71 11.89 -16.66
CA ASP A 34 -10.37 13.12 -17.10
C ASP A 34 -11.87 13.14 -16.75
N ALA A 35 -12.56 12.00 -16.87
CA ALA A 35 -13.96 11.88 -16.50
C ALA A 35 -14.14 12.00 -14.97
N LEU A 36 -13.19 11.49 -14.18
CA LEU A 36 -13.19 11.65 -12.72
C LEU A 36 -13.02 13.12 -12.31
N LEU A 37 -12.11 13.86 -12.98
CA LEU A 37 -11.96 15.30 -12.75
C LEU A 37 -13.22 16.08 -13.13
N ALA A 38 -13.81 15.77 -14.28
CA ALA A 38 -15.01 16.44 -14.77
C ALA A 38 -16.21 16.24 -13.82
N ALA A 39 -16.25 15.14 -13.07
CA ALA A 39 -17.29 14.88 -12.09
C ALA A 39 -17.17 15.74 -10.81
N VAL A 40 -16.05 16.45 -10.61
CA VAL A 40 -15.79 17.30 -9.42
C VAL A 40 -15.28 18.68 -9.87
N PRO A 41 -16.17 19.57 -10.38
CA PRO A 41 -15.77 20.89 -10.90
C PRO A 41 -15.02 21.78 -9.89
N GLN A 42 -15.28 21.60 -8.60
CA GLN A 42 -14.62 22.32 -7.49
C GLN A 42 -13.10 22.17 -7.49
N LEU A 43 -12.57 21.11 -8.09
CA LEU A 43 -11.12 20.88 -8.18
C LEU A 43 -10.41 21.99 -8.95
N GLN A 44 -11.08 22.61 -9.92
CA GLN A 44 -10.51 23.71 -10.72
C GLN A 44 -10.21 24.97 -9.90
N GLU A 45 -10.90 25.14 -8.76
CA GLU A 45 -10.66 26.25 -7.85
C GLU A 45 -9.46 26.00 -6.92
N LEU A 46 -9.13 24.73 -6.70
CA LEU A 46 -8.06 24.31 -5.78
C LEU A 46 -6.69 24.22 -6.46
N ALA A 47 -6.63 23.62 -7.65
CA ALA A 47 -5.38 23.35 -8.33
C ALA A 47 -5.53 23.23 -9.86
N ALA A 48 -4.43 23.52 -10.57
CA ALA A 48 -4.26 23.12 -11.96
C ALA A 48 -3.78 21.64 -12.00
N ILE A 49 -4.64 20.76 -12.45
CA ILE A 49 -4.40 19.32 -12.40
C ILE A 49 -4.15 18.79 -13.81
N SER A 50 -2.97 18.21 -14.05
CA SER A 50 -2.71 17.39 -15.22
C SER A 50 -3.05 15.93 -14.93
N VAL A 51 -3.55 15.21 -15.94
CA VAL A 51 -3.98 13.81 -15.80
C VAL A 51 -3.13 12.91 -16.67
N GLU A 52 -2.71 11.79 -16.11
CA GLU A 52 -2.12 10.68 -16.86
C GLU A 52 -2.82 9.37 -16.48
N GLN A 53 -3.24 8.60 -17.49
CA GLN A 53 -3.78 7.26 -17.29
C GLN A 53 -2.61 6.26 -17.26
N VAL A 54 -2.36 5.65 -16.10
CA VAL A 54 -1.30 4.64 -15.91
C VAL A 54 -1.83 3.23 -16.17
N ALA A 55 -3.03 2.96 -15.68
CA ALA A 55 -3.75 1.71 -15.88
C ALA A 55 -5.25 1.97 -15.79
N ASN A 56 -6.07 1.01 -16.21
CA ASN A 56 -7.53 1.09 -16.06
C ASN A 56 -8.08 -0.30 -15.72
N VAL A 57 -7.70 -0.81 -14.55
CA VAL A 57 -7.97 -2.19 -14.12
C VAL A 57 -8.59 -2.22 -12.72
N ASP A 58 -9.20 -3.33 -12.34
CA ASP A 58 -9.41 -3.65 -10.94
C ASP A 58 -8.04 -3.79 -10.25
N SER A 59 -7.91 -3.32 -9.01
CA SER A 59 -6.63 -3.41 -8.32
C SER A 59 -6.23 -4.84 -7.94
N ALA A 60 -7.14 -5.79 -8.00
CA ALA A 60 -6.81 -7.21 -7.89
C ALA A 60 -5.99 -7.72 -9.08
N ASP A 61 -6.11 -7.05 -10.24
CA ASP A 61 -5.40 -7.36 -11.49
C ASP A 61 -4.18 -6.46 -11.73
N LEU A 62 -3.80 -5.66 -10.72
CA LEU A 62 -2.59 -4.85 -10.82
C LEU A 62 -1.35 -5.73 -10.94
N LEU A 63 -0.49 -5.36 -11.89
CA LEU A 63 0.79 -6.02 -12.13
C LEU A 63 1.96 -5.18 -11.61
N PHE A 64 3.09 -5.81 -11.37
CA PHE A 64 4.33 -5.11 -11.02
C PHE A 64 4.76 -4.06 -12.07
N ALA A 65 4.39 -4.26 -13.33
CA ALA A 65 4.60 -3.26 -14.38
C ALA A 65 3.88 -1.93 -14.08
N HIS A 66 2.68 -1.98 -13.49
CA HIS A 66 1.95 -0.78 -13.08
C HIS A 66 2.63 -0.08 -11.90
N TRP A 67 3.15 -0.82 -10.91
CA TRP A 67 3.96 -0.25 -9.84
C TRP A 67 5.21 0.45 -10.36
N ARG A 68 5.93 -0.21 -11.28
CA ARG A 68 7.10 0.39 -11.95
C ARG A 68 6.73 1.68 -12.67
N ALA A 69 5.62 1.68 -13.42
CA ALA A 69 5.14 2.86 -14.13
C ALA A 69 4.81 4.01 -13.17
N LEU A 70 4.11 3.74 -12.06
CA LEU A 70 3.81 4.75 -11.03
C LEU A 70 5.09 5.36 -10.46
N VAL A 71 6.06 4.54 -10.05
CA VAL A 71 7.34 5.01 -9.47
C VAL A 71 8.09 5.89 -10.47
N VAL A 72 8.21 5.46 -11.73
CA VAL A 72 8.90 6.20 -12.79
C VAL A 72 8.19 7.54 -13.04
N ARG A 73 6.85 7.54 -13.19
CA ARG A 73 6.07 8.76 -13.45
C ARG A 73 6.20 9.78 -12.33
N ILE A 74 6.10 9.34 -11.06
CA ILE A 74 6.26 10.22 -9.90
C ILE A 74 7.66 10.83 -9.86
N ARG A 75 8.72 10.01 -10.02
CA ARG A 75 10.11 10.49 -10.03
C ARG A 75 10.37 11.49 -11.15
N VAL A 76 9.91 11.18 -12.37
CA VAL A 76 10.04 12.05 -13.54
C VAL A 76 9.28 13.36 -13.33
N ALA A 77 8.04 13.32 -12.86
CA ALA A 77 7.23 14.50 -12.62
C ALA A 77 7.87 15.43 -11.58
N PHE A 78 8.35 14.89 -10.48
CA PHE A 78 9.02 15.67 -9.43
C PHE A 78 10.37 16.25 -9.89
N ALA A 79 11.11 15.53 -10.73
CA ALA A 79 12.37 16.02 -11.27
C ALA A 79 12.16 17.11 -12.34
N ALA A 80 11.14 16.96 -13.19
CA ALA A 80 10.86 17.88 -14.29
C ALA A 80 10.21 19.19 -13.83
N ASP A 81 9.42 19.18 -12.77
CA ASP A 81 8.70 20.35 -12.28
C ASP A 81 8.92 20.58 -10.78
N PRO A 82 9.88 21.45 -10.40
CA PRO A 82 10.12 21.83 -8.99
C PRO A 82 8.92 22.51 -8.31
N GLU A 83 8.02 23.12 -9.08
CA GLU A 83 6.83 23.81 -8.58
C GLU A 83 5.61 22.91 -8.48
N LEU A 84 5.71 21.65 -8.90
CA LEU A 84 4.65 20.67 -8.72
C LEU A 84 4.40 20.49 -7.21
N ALA A 85 3.18 20.74 -6.75
CA ALA A 85 2.85 20.71 -5.32
C ALA A 85 2.78 19.28 -4.75
N GLY A 86 2.35 18.33 -5.55
CA GLY A 86 2.20 16.92 -5.18
C GLY A 86 1.63 16.05 -6.30
N VAL A 87 1.46 14.79 -5.99
CA VAL A 87 0.85 13.79 -6.89
C VAL A 87 -0.36 13.18 -6.20
N VAL A 88 -1.46 13.03 -6.94
CA VAL A 88 -2.68 12.33 -6.51
C VAL A 88 -2.81 11.05 -7.33
N ILE A 89 -3.17 9.93 -6.71
CA ILE A 89 -3.32 8.64 -7.39
C ILE A 89 -4.69 8.07 -7.09
N THR A 90 -5.55 7.96 -8.12
CA THR A 90 -6.80 7.19 -7.98
C THR A 90 -6.51 5.71 -8.15
N HIS A 91 -6.99 4.90 -7.20
CA HIS A 91 -6.61 3.49 -7.10
C HIS A 91 -7.79 2.61 -6.68
N GLY A 92 -7.82 1.37 -7.12
CA GLY A 92 -8.76 0.38 -6.61
C GLY A 92 -8.43 -0.03 -5.18
N THR A 93 -9.45 -0.22 -4.35
CA THR A 93 -9.29 -0.37 -2.90
C THR A 93 -8.71 -1.72 -2.46
N ASN A 94 -8.69 -2.76 -3.32
CA ASN A 94 -8.26 -4.10 -2.94
C ASN A 94 -6.76 -4.19 -2.60
N THR A 95 -5.91 -3.44 -3.33
CA THR A 95 -4.45 -3.44 -3.13
C THR A 95 -3.87 -2.03 -2.91
N LEU A 96 -4.73 -1.04 -2.61
CA LEU A 96 -4.32 0.34 -2.39
C LEU A 96 -3.24 0.45 -1.30
N GLU A 97 -3.39 -0.26 -0.19
CA GLU A 97 -2.45 -0.24 0.93
C GLU A 97 -1.06 -0.78 0.56
N GLU A 98 -0.99 -1.75 -0.35
CA GLU A 98 0.27 -2.31 -0.84
C GLU A 98 0.99 -1.32 -1.75
N THR A 99 0.26 -0.68 -2.67
CA THR A 99 0.81 0.36 -3.55
C THR A 99 1.28 1.58 -2.74
N ALA A 100 0.49 2.02 -1.76
CA ALA A 100 0.89 3.13 -0.89
C ALA A 100 2.19 2.82 -0.13
N TRP A 101 2.30 1.60 0.41
CA TRP A 101 3.50 1.17 1.14
C TRP A 101 4.72 1.04 0.23
N LEU A 102 4.56 0.47 -0.97
CA LEU A 102 5.63 0.42 -1.97
C LEU A 102 6.18 1.81 -2.28
N LEU A 103 5.29 2.76 -2.59
CA LEU A 103 5.67 4.13 -2.90
C LEU A 103 6.35 4.83 -1.71
N GLN A 104 5.89 4.59 -0.48
CA GLN A 104 6.50 5.11 0.74
C GLN A 104 7.97 4.67 0.88
N LEU A 105 8.29 3.45 0.48
CA LEU A 105 9.64 2.89 0.57
C LEU A 105 10.58 3.35 -0.56
N LEU A 106 10.03 3.92 -1.66
CA LEU A 106 10.76 4.22 -2.89
C LEU A 106 10.84 5.71 -3.24
N ILE A 107 9.88 6.53 -2.81
CA ILE A 107 9.80 7.94 -3.20
C ILE A 107 10.41 8.82 -2.11
N ASP A 108 11.60 9.36 -2.40
CA ASP A 108 12.32 10.28 -1.53
C ASP A 108 12.14 11.74 -2.02
N ASP A 109 10.95 12.26 -1.77
CA ASP A 109 10.63 13.66 -2.08
C ASP A 109 9.74 14.21 -0.94
N PRO A 110 9.95 15.45 -0.49
CA PRO A 110 9.15 16.05 0.57
C PRO A 110 7.72 16.39 0.12
N ARG A 111 7.45 16.44 -1.18
CA ARG A 111 6.11 16.70 -1.71
C ARG A 111 5.19 15.48 -1.50
N PRO A 112 3.92 15.72 -1.15
CA PRO A 112 3.02 14.62 -0.85
C PRO A 112 2.67 13.80 -2.10
N VAL A 113 2.59 12.48 -1.91
CA VAL A 113 1.94 11.55 -2.84
C VAL A 113 0.71 11.02 -2.13
N VAL A 114 -0.48 11.31 -2.66
CA VAL A 114 -1.75 11.00 -1.99
C VAL A 114 -2.53 9.98 -2.80
N LEU A 115 -2.77 8.82 -2.23
CA LEU A 115 -3.62 7.80 -2.82
C LEU A 115 -5.05 7.92 -2.29
N LEU A 116 -6.01 7.62 -3.15
CA LEU A 116 -7.42 7.49 -2.79
C LEU A 116 -8.08 6.40 -3.61
N GLY A 117 -9.24 5.99 -3.16
CA GLY A 117 -10.13 5.07 -3.88
C GLY A 117 -11.59 5.41 -3.62
N ALA A 118 -12.46 4.47 -3.94
CA ALA A 118 -13.86 4.51 -3.55
C ALA A 118 -14.35 3.11 -3.21
N MET A 119 -15.27 3.02 -2.27
CA MET A 119 -15.95 1.77 -1.89
C MET A 119 -17.23 1.55 -2.69
N ARG A 120 -17.73 2.58 -3.38
CA ARG A 120 -18.91 2.55 -4.24
C ARG A 120 -18.54 2.95 -5.66
N PRO A 121 -19.08 2.28 -6.71
CA PRO A 121 -18.82 2.67 -8.09
C PRO A 121 -19.32 4.08 -8.38
N ALA A 122 -18.74 4.73 -9.38
CA ALA A 122 -19.07 6.13 -9.75
C ALA A 122 -20.57 6.35 -10.04
N THR A 123 -21.27 5.33 -10.53
CA THR A 123 -22.70 5.37 -10.84
C THR A 123 -23.60 5.05 -9.63
N ALA A 124 -23.05 4.70 -8.47
CA ALA A 124 -23.82 4.31 -7.31
C ALA A 124 -24.54 5.50 -6.65
N LEU A 125 -25.67 5.20 -6.01
CA LEU A 125 -26.29 6.14 -5.07
C LEU A 125 -25.30 6.46 -3.94
N SER A 126 -25.07 7.74 -3.69
CA SER A 126 -24.08 8.22 -2.71
C SER A 126 -22.67 7.68 -2.96
N ALA A 127 -22.19 7.72 -4.22
CA ALA A 127 -20.81 7.41 -4.55
C ALA A 127 -19.84 8.24 -3.70
N ASP A 128 -18.84 7.60 -3.08
CA ASP A 128 -17.87 8.27 -2.19
C ASP A 128 -16.66 8.82 -2.95
N GLY A 129 -16.44 8.36 -4.18
CA GLY A 129 -15.29 8.75 -5.01
C GLY A 129 -15.12 10.26 -5.21
N PRO A 130 -16.16 11.02 -5.57
CA PRO A 130 -16.06 12.47 -5.77
C PRO A 130 -15.54 13.22 -4.54
N LEU A 131 -16.07 12.92 -3.34
CA LEU A 131 -15.60 13.57 -2.11
C LEU A 131 -14.18 13.13 -1.74
N ASN A 132 -13.86 11.84 -1.85
CA ASN A 132 -12.51 11.35 -1.60
C ASN A 132 -11.50 12.03 -2.55
N LEU A 133 -11.86 12.26 -3.83
CA LEU A 133 -10.98 12.94 -4.79
C LEU A 133 -10.77 14.41 -4.42
N LEU A 134 -11.83 15.11 -4.04
CA LEU A 134 -11.74 16.50 -3.57
C LEU A 134 -10.79 16.61 -2.38
N GLN A 135 -10.99 15.77 -1.38
CA GLN A 135 -10.17 15.74 -0.15
C GLN A 135 -8.71 15.36 -0.41
N ALA A 136 -8.46 14.40 -1.30
CA ALA A 136 -7.10 14.03 -1.67
C ALA A 136 -6.36 15.18 -2.39
N VAL A 137 -7.04 15.95 -3.24
CA VAL A 137 -6.48 17.14 -3.88
C VAL A 137 -6.24 18.26 -2.86
N GLN A 138 -7.11 18.46 -1.89
CA GLN A 138 -6.87 19.39 -0.77
C GLN A 138 -5.61 19.01 0.00
N VAL A 139 -5.46 17.73 0.38
CA VAL A 139 -4.26 17.23 1.09
C VAL A 139 -3.01 17.37 0.24
N ALA A 140 -3.04 17.00 -1.05
CA ALA A 140 -1.90 17.12 -1.94
C ALA A 140 -1.47 18.59 -2.19
N SER A 141 -2.40 19.52 -2.03
CA SER A 141 -2.16 20.95 -2.16
C SER A 141 -1.72 21.63 -0.86
N SER A 142 -1.91 20.94 0.29
CA SER A 142 -1.65 21.51 1.61
C SER A 142 -0.16 21.54 1.96
N PRO A 143 0.37 22.68 2.44
CA PRO A 143 1.73 22.74 2.97
C PRO A 143 1.98 21.79 4.14
N GLU A 144 0.94 21.53 4.97
CA GLU A 144 0.99 20.66 6.14
C GLU A 144 1.27 19.20 5.76
N ALA A 145 0.89 18.77 4.55
CA ALA A 145 1.13 17.42 4.07
C ALA A 145 2.60 17.16 3.66
N ARG A 146 3.41 18.21 3.49
CA ARG A 146 4.81 18.06 3.09
C ARG A 146 5.64 17.35 4.16
N GLY A 147 6.47 16.42 3.74
CA GLY A 147 7.32 15.63 4.62
C GLY A 147 6.65 14.41 5.24
N HIS A 148 5.31 14.27 5.16
CA HIS A 148 4.60 13.08 5.65
C HIS A 148 4.77 11.85 4.75
N GLY A 149 5.34 12.01 3.55
CA GLY A 149 5.54 10.94 2.59
C GLY A 149 4.27 10.58 1.84
N VAL A 150 4.02 9.30 1.71
CA VAL A 150 2.85 8.78 1.00
C VAL A 150 1.67 8.67 1.95
N LEU A 151 0.57 9.33 1.58
CA LEU A 151 -0.66 9.40 2.35
C LEU A 151 -1.79 8.66 1.63
N VAL A 152 -2.74 8.17 2.39
CA VAL A 152 -4.00 7.62 1.88
C VAL A 152 -5.14 8.44 2.45
N VAL A 153 -6.02 8.94 1.58
CA VAL A 153 -7.19 9.74 1.96
C VAL A 153 -8.45 8.98 1.59
N MET A 154 -9.21 8.58 2.60
CA MET A 154 -10.47 7.86 2.47
C MET A 154 -11.43 8.29 3.57
N ASP A 155 -12.69 8.54 3.20
CA ASP A 155 -13.77 8.86 4.15
C ASP A 155 -13.39 9.98 5.15
N GLY A 156 -12.78 11.06 4.64
CA GLY A 156 -12.36 12.21 5.43
C GLY A 156 -11.10 11.97 6.29
N GLN A 157 -10.54 10.77 6.32
CA GLN A 157 -9.38 10.44 7.13
C GLN A 157 -8.08 10.45 6.30
N ILE A 158 -7.00 10.94 6.92
CA ILE A 158 -5.65 10.95 6.35
C ILE A 158 -4.82 9.90 7.06
N HIS A 159 -4.37 8.89 6.33
CA HIS A 159 -3.61 7.77 6.87
C HIS A 159 -2.18 7.75 6.35
N ALA A 160 -1.24 7.32 7.19
CA ALA A 160 0.11 6.96 6.75
C ALA A 160 0.09 5.65 5.95
N ALA A 161 0.84 5.57 4.87
CA ALA A 161 0.96 4.37 4.03
C ALA A 161 1.37 3.11 4.81
N GLN A 162 2.25 3.24 5.79
CA GLN A 162 2.67 2.13 6.64
C GLN A 162 1.52 1.53 7.47
N ARG A 163 0.56 2.37 7.90
CA ARG A 163 -0.42 2.01 8.93
C ARG A 163 -1.80 1.68 8.37
N VAL A 164 -2.16 2.29 7.23
CA VAL A 164 -3.47 2.10 6.62
C VAL A 164 -3.70 0.65 6.21
N THR A 165 -4.89 0.12 6.44
CA THR A 165 -5.29 -1.18 5.92
C THR A 165 -6.80 -1.21 5.68
N LYS A 166 -7.23 -2.01 4.70
CA LYS A 166 -8.64 -2.25 4.41
C LYS A 166 -9.16 -3.32 5.38
N LEU A 167 -9.97 -2.90 6.35
CA LEU A 167 -10.53 -3.78 7.39
C LEU A 167 -11.91 -4.33 7.06
N ALA A 168 -12.62 -3.71 6.13
CA ALA A 168 -13.96 -4.14 5.76
C ALA A 168 -14.10 -4.31 4.25
N THR A 169 -14.95 -5.25 3.85
CA THR A 169 -15.26 -5.52 2.45
C THR A 169 -16.25 -4.51 1.88
N GLN A 170 -17.02 -3.86 2.74
CA GLN A 170 -18.09 -2.92 2.40
C GLN A 170 -18.08 -1.70 3.33
N GLY A 171 -18.88 -0.68 2.96
CA GLY A 171 -18.97 0.58 3.70
C GLY A 171 -17.84 1.56 3.33
N VAL A 172 -18.12 2.86 3.41
CA VAL A 172 -17.16 3.90 3.02
C VAL A 172 -16.00 4.00 3.99
N GLY A 173 -16.23 3.78 5.29
CA GLY A 173 -15.20 3.71 6.33
C GLY A 173 -14.44 2.39 6.39
N ALA A 174 -14.17 1.75 5.24
CA ALA A 174 -13.51 0.44 5.19
C ALA A 174 -12.01 0.47 5.53
N PHE A 175 -11.38 1.63 5.49
CA PHE A 175 -9.96 1.80 5.79
C PHE A 175 -9.73 2.33 7.21
N ALA A 176 -8.72 1.81 7.87
CA ALA A 176 -8.30 2.30 9.18
C ALA A 176 -6.78 2.14 9.37
N SER A 177 -6.26 2.72 10.45
CA SER A 177 -4.88 2.55 10.92
C SER A 177 -4.89 1.90 12.31
N PRO A 178 -4.97 0.56 12.41
CA PRO A 178 -5.13 -0.14 13.69
C PRO A 178 -4.02 0.17 14.68
N GLY A 179 -4.40 0.37 15.94
CA GLY A 179 -3.49 0.61 17.06
C GLY A 179 -2.91 2.02 17.15
N ARG A 180 -2.97 2.82 16.07
CA ARG A 180 -2.37 4.19 16.06
C ARG A 180 -3.31 5.29 15.57
N GLY A 181 -4.41 4.94 14.90
CA GLY A 181 -5.33 5.89 14.29
C GLY A 181 -4.79 6.58 13.04
N PRO A 182 -5.63 7.41 12.38
CA PRO A 182 -5.23 8.26 11.27
C PRO A 182 -4.23 9.34 11.72
N LEU A 183 -3.50 9.91 10.77
CA LEU A 183 -2.61 11.06 11.01
C LEU A 183 -3.41 12.37 11.20
N GLY A 184 -4.58 12.44 10.59
CA GLY A 184 -5.41 13.62 10.59
C GLY A 184 -6.71 13.39 9.83
N TRP A 185 -7.39 14.47 9.49
CA TRP A 185 -8.66 14.45 8.77
C TRP A 185 -8.81 15.65 7.83
N VAL A 186 -9.77 15.57 6.94
CA VAL A 186 -10.18 16.65 6.05
C VAL A 186 -11.67 16.92 6.27
N ASP A 187 -12.04 18.16 6.44
CA ASP A 187 -13.41 18.62 6.55
C ASP A 187 -13.65 19.87 5.67
N ASP A 188 -14.76 20.55 5.85
CA ASP A 188 -15.14 21.78 5.14
C ASP A 188 -14.31 23.01 5.54
N VAL A 189 -13.60 22.94 6.67
CA VAL A 189 -12.68 23.99 7.12
C VAL A 189 -11.30 23.81 6.49
N GLY A 190 -10.87 22.56 6.24
CA GLY A 190 -9.60 22.28 5.58
C GLY A 190 -8.93 20.97 5.98
N VAL A 191 -7.62 20.94 5.80
CA VAL A 191 -6.75 19.81 6.12
C VAL A 191 -6.20 19.96 7.53
N HIS A 192 -6.37 18.92 8.34
CA HIS A 192 -5.92 18.88 9.73
C HIS A 192 -4.90 17.77 9.93
N LEU A 193 -3.64 18.15 10.06
CA LEU A 193 -2.52 17.26 10.38
C LEU A 193 -1.85 17.75 11.68
N PRO A 194 -2.39 17.37 12.84
CA PRO A 194 -1.99 17.94 14.13
C PRO A 194 -0.56 17.59 14.55
N THR A 195 0.02 16.56 13.95
CA THR A 195 1.41 16.15 14.22
C THR A 195 2.29 16.56 13.06
N ALA A 196 3.37 17.28 13.32
CA ALA A 196 4.36 17.60 12.30
C ALA A 196 5.01 16.33 11.72
N ALA A 197 5.43 16.42 10.47
CA ALA A 197 6.17 15.34 9.83
C ALA A 197 7.47 15.05 10.60
N GLY A 198 7.67 13.78 10.96
CA GLY A 198 8.92 13.31 11.55
C GLY A 198 9.97 12.93 10.51
N PRO A 199 11.18 12.54 10.96
CA PRO A 199 12.19 12.01 10.05
C PRO A 199 11.65 10.77 9.34
N ARG A 200 11.85 10.72 8.03
CA ARG A 200 11.33 9.67 7.15
C ARG A 200 12.46 8.76 6.68
N GLN A 201 12.22 7.47 6.74
CA GLN A 201 13.12 6.49 6.14
C GLN A 201 12.59 6.11 4.75
N VAL A 202 13.43 6.26 3.72
CA VAL A 202 13.15 5.81 2.34
C VAL A 202 14.27 4.87 1.91
N PRO A 203 14.27 3.62 2.42
CA PRO A 203 15.42 2.73 2.35
C PRO A 203 15.78 2.29 0.92
N PHE A 204 14.83 2.42 -0.01
CA PHE A 204 15.02 1.98 -1.40
C PHE A 204 14.87 3.15 -2.40
N ALA A 205 15.17 4.39 -1.99
CA ALA A 205 15.01 5.59 -2.81
C ALA A 205 15.65 5.51 -4.20
N GLY A 206 16.84 4.92 -4.30
CA GLY A 206 17.59 4.76 -5.55
C GLY A 206 17.34 3.45 -6.29
N LEU A 207 16.45 2.59 -5.79
CA LEU A 207 16.24 1.27 -6.39
C LEU A 207 15.48 1.39 -7.72
N ASP A 208 16.06 0.81 -8.76
CA ASP A 208 15.40 0.60 -10.04
C ASP A 208 14.58 -0.69 -10.00
N LEU A 209 13.32 -0.58 -10.40
CA LEU A 209 12.41 -1.73 -10.41
C LEU A 209 12.55 -2.51 -11.73
N PRO A 210 12.85 -3.82 -11.67
CA PRO A 210 13.05 -4.65 -12.85
C PRO A 210 11.72 -4.98 -13.55
N GLU A 211 11.82 -5.57 -14.74
CA GLU A 211 10.66 -6.15 -15.43
C GLU A 211 10.24 -7.47 -14.78
N GLN A 212 11.20 -8.28 -14.39
CA GLN A 212 10.97 -9.57 -13.73
C GLN A 212 11.21 -9.43 -12.22
N TRP A 213 10.21 -9.73 -11.45
CA TRP A 213 10.25 -9.64 -10.00
C TRP A 213 10.52 -10.98 -9.34
N PRO A 214 11.18 -10.98 -8.17
CA PRO A 214 11.39 -12.19 -7.40
C PRO A 214 10.06 -12.76 -6.89
N GLN A 215 10.04 -14.09 -6.73
CA GLN A 215 8.90 -14.75 -6.11
C GLN A 215 8.99 -14.63 -4.58
N VAL A 216 7.98 -14.00 -3.99
CA VAL A 216 7.83 -13.84 -2.53
C VAL A 216 6.38 -14.17 -2.15
N PRO A 217 6.03 -15.44 -1.95
CA PRO A 217 4.70 -15.86 -1.53
C PRO A 217 4.41 -15.52 -0.06
N ILE A 218 3.12 -15.52 0.29
CA ILE A 218 2.62 -15.46 1.66
C ILE A 218 2.02 -16.82 1.99
N VAL A 219 2.46 -17.44 3.09
CA VAL A 219 1.92 -18.70 3.60
C VAL A 219 1.16 -18.44 4.90
N TYR A 220 -0.09 -18.89 4.96
CA TYR A 220 -0.97 -18.69 6.11
C TYR A 220 -1.00 -19.90 7.03
N GLY A 221 -0.72 -19.70 8.33
CA GLY A 221 -0.90 -20.69 9.39
C GLY A 221 -2.37 -20.81 9.84
N CYS A 222 -2.77 -22.02 10.16
CA CYS A 222 -4.10 -22.34 10.67
C CYS A 222 -4.04 -23.49 11.70
N VAL A 223 -5.18 -24.02 12.13
CA VAL A 223 -5.23 -25.24 12.93
C VAL A 223 -4.87 -26.43 12.03
N GLU A 224 -3.96 -27.28 12.48
CA GLU A 224 -3.46 -28.44 11.72
C GLU A 224 -3.01 -28.08 10.29
N PRO A 225 -2.09 -27.08 10.13
CA PRO A 225 -1.65 -26.71 8.80
C PRO A 225 -0.85 -27.87 8.20
N GLU A 226 -1.22 -28.24 7.00
CA GLU A 226 -0.35 -29.10 6.21
C GLU A 226 0.84 -28.27 5.72
N PRO A 227 2.09 -28.65 5.97
CA PRO A 227 3.27 -27.90 5.54
C PRO A 227 3.51 -27.98 4.03
N LEU A 228 2.50 -28.40 3.26
CA LEU A 228 2.55 -28.58 1.81
C LEU A 228 2.95 -27.28 1.09
N LEU A 229 2.25 -26.17 1.40
CA LEU A 229 2.54 -24.89 0.75
C LEU A 229 3.94 -24.36 1.12
N LEU A 230 4.31 -24.48 2.39
CA LEU A 230 5.66 -24.12 2.84
C LEU A 230 6.72 -24.92 2.10
N SER A 231 6.57 -26.26 2.08
CA SER A 231 7.49 -27.16 1.39
C SER A 231 7.54 -26.89 -0.13
N ALA A 232 6.38 -26.62 -0.76
CA ALA A 232 6.31 -26.28 -2.17
C ALA A 232 7.08 -24.98 -2.49
N CYS A 233 6.93 -23.94 -1.66
CA CYS A 233 7.67 -22.68 -1.81
C CYS A 233 9.18 -22.89 -1.69
N LEU A 234 9.62 -23.64 -0.66
CA LEU A 234 11.02 -23.93 -0.44
C LEU A 234 11.60 -24.75 -1.61
N ASN A 235 10.88 -25.78 -2.09
CA ASN A 235 11.28 -26.60 -3.24
C ASN A 235 11.33 -25.79 -4.55
N ALA A 236 10.47 -24.79 -4.72
CA ALA A 236 10.47 -23.92 -5.88
C ALA A 236 11.64 -22.91 -5.88
N GLY A 237 12.39 -22.81 -4.79
CA GLY A 237 13.51 -21.87 -4.67
C GLY A 237 13.07 -20.41 -4.67
N VAL A 238 11.98 -20.08 -3.98
CA VAL A 238 11.50 -18.69 -3.87
C VAL A 238 12.58 -17.79 -3.26
N ALA A 239 12.61 -16.54 -3.69
CA ALA A 239 13.64 -15.58 -3.25
C ALA A 239 13.38 -15.04 -1.83
N GLY A 240 12.14 -15.03 -1.40
CA GLY A 240 11.70 -14.65 -0.06
C GLY A 240 10.39 -15.32 0.30
N LEU A 241 10.03 -15.32 1.58
CA LEU A 241 8.79 -15.92 2.08
C LEU A 241 8.23 -15.08 3.23
N VAL A 242 6.94 -14.75 3.19
CA VAL A 242 6.22 -14.24 4.35
C VAL A 242 5.41 -15.37 4.96
N PHE A 243 5.70 -15.65 6.22
CA PHE A 243 4.93 -16.59 7.01
C PHE A 243 3.93 -15.82 7.88
N THR A 244 2.65 -16.09 7.70
CA THR A 244 1.56 -15.45 8.46
C THR A 244 1.09 -16.39 9.55
N GLY A 245 1.72 -16.30 10.72
CA GLY A 245 1.45 -17.19 11.84
C GLY A 245 0.16 -16.88 12.61
N THR A 246 -0.20 -17.79 13.49
CA THR A 246 -1.32 -17.61 14.43
C THR A 246 -0.93 -16.71 15.60
N GLY A 247 -1.89 -16.02 16.22
CA GLY A 247 -1.64 -15.12 17.34
C GLY A 247 -0.52 -14.12 17.04
N ALA A 248 0.53 -14.09 17.83
CA ALA A 248 1.71 -13.24 17.64
C ALA A 248 2.68 -13.76 16.56
N GLY A 249 2.18 -14.41 15.52
CA GLY A 249 2.97 -14.93 14.42
C GLY A 249 3.55 -16.33 14.69
N GLN A 250 2.90 -17.15 15.52
CA GLN A 250 3.40 -18.48 15.90
C GLN A 250 3.31 -19.48 14.75
N LEU A 251 4.39 -20.25 14.55
CA LEU A 251 4.41 -21.44 13.71
C LEU A 251 3.90 -22.65 14.47
N SER A 252 3.19 -23.53 13.78
CA SER A 252 2.84 -24.86 14.33
C SER A 252 4.07 -25.77 14.45
N ALA A 253 3.96 -26.87 15.20
CA ALA A 253 4.99 -27.88 15.28
C ALA A 253 5.32 -28.50 13.91
N ALA A 254 4.29 -28.73 13.08
CA ALA A 254 4.48 -29.31 11.73
C ALA A 254 5.27 -28.37 10.81
N GLU A 255 4.99 -27.05 10.86
CA GLU A 255 5.73 -26.05 10.07
C GLU A 255 7.17 -25.88 10.54
N ARG A 256 7.42 -25.88 11.87
CA ARG A 256 8.78 -25.90 12.42
C ARG A 256 9.55 -27.11 11.96
N SER A 257 8.96 -28.31 12.06
CA SER A 257 9.60 -29.55 11.60
C SER A 257 9.90 -29.54 10.11
N ALA A 258 9.02 -28.94 9.28
CA ALA A 258 9.29 -28.78 7.85
C ALA A 258 10.46 -27.84 7.57
N LEU A 259 10.60 -26.74 8.33
CA LEU A 259 11.75 -25.84 8.23
C LEU A 259 13.04 -26.49 8.71
N GLU A 260 13.01 -27.30 9.79
CA GLU A 260 14.17 -28.04 10.29
C GLU A 260 14.65 -29.08 9.29
N ALA A 261 13.73 -29.84 8.71
CA ALA A 261 14.02 -30.88 7.74
C ALA A 261 14.52 -30.34 6.38
N TRP A 262 14.36 -29.04 6.12
CA TRP A 262 14.76 -28.44 4.85
C TRP A 262 16.29 -28.39 4.70
N PRO A 263 16.90 -29.10 3.72
CA PRO A 263 18.34 -29.19 3.59
C PRO A 263 18.97 -28.04 2.80
N GLY A 264 18.15 -27.22 2.13
CA GLY A 264 18.60 -26.16 1.23
C GLY A 264 18.92 -24.85 1.94
N LYS A 265 19.44 -23.88 1.16
CA LYS A 265 19.60 -22.50 1.64
C LYS A 265 18.23 -21.88 1.82
N ARG A 266 17.95 -21.38 3.00
CA ARG A 266 16.69 -20.68 3.29
C ARG A 266 16.66 -19.31 2.61
N PRO A 267 15.53 -18.92 2.01
CA PRO A 267 15.33 -17.56 1.53
C PRO A 267 15.26 -16.58 2.71
N LEU A 268 15.24 -15.28 2.45
CA LEU A 268 14.83 -14.31 3.46
C LEU A 268 13.37 -14.56 3.87
N MET A 269 13.11 -14.66 5.17
CA MET A 269 11.77 -14.98 5.67
C MET A 269 11.32 -13.97 6.71
N LEU A 270 10.10 -13.41 6.50
CA LEU A 270 9.43 -12.57 7.48
C LEU A 270 8.28 -13.33 8.15
N ARG A 271 8.18 -13.18 9.46
CA ARG A 271 7.10 -13.74 10.28
C ARG A 271 6.13 -12.62 10.65
N ALA A 272 4.97 -12.62 10.00
CA ALA A 272 3.83 -11.75 10.26
C ALA A 272 2.75 -12.49 11.06
N ASN A 273 1.66 -11.81 11.39
CA ASN A 273 0.50 -12.42 12.02
C ASN A 273 -0.75 -12.24 11.17
N ARG A 274 -1.77 -13.07 11.41
CA ARG A 274 -3.07 -13.00 10.76
C ARG A 274 -4.10 -12.16 11.53
N CYS A 275 -3.67 -11.54 12.64
CA CYS A 275 -4.51 -10.66 13.43
C CYS A 275 -4.65 -9.29 12.75
N GLY A 276 -5.74 -8.60 12.97
CA GLY A 276 -5.99 -7.28 12.36
C GLY A 276 -5.13 -6.16 12.97
N SER A 277 -4.42 -6.41 14.09
CA SER A 277 -3.55 -5.44 14.75
C SER A 277 -2.57 -6.13 15.69
N GLY A 278 -1.58 -5.36 16.16
CA GLY A 278 -0.56 -5.80 17.09
C GLY A 278 0.75 -6.22 16.38
N PRO A 279 1.91 -5.86 16.98
CA PRO A 279 3.19 -6.19 16.39
C PRO A 279 3.58 -7.66 16.61
N VAL A 280 4.42 -8.16 15.71
CA VAL A 280 5.17 -9.40 15.89
C VAL A 280 6.57 -9.01 16.37
N HIS A 281 6.96 -9.52 17.53
CA HIS A 281 8.29 -9.30 18.12
C HIS A 281 9.21 -10.48 17.89
N HIS A 282 10.51 -10.30 18.13
CA HIS A 282 11.48 -11.40 18.12
C HIS A 282 11.07 -12.52 19.08
N HIS A 283 11.28 -13.74 18.61
CA HIS A 283 11.05 -14.97 19.37
C HIS A 283 12.36 -15.76 19.47
N SER A 284 12.52 -16.56 20.52
CA SER A 284 13.74 -17.38 20.73
C SER A 284 14.04 -18.32 19.56
N ASP A 285 13.01 -18.78 18.87
CA ASP A 285 13.13 -19.73 17.76
C ASP A 285 13.49 -19.04 16.43
N ASP A 286 13.39 -17.73 16.33
CA ASP A 286 13.59 -16.99 15.07
C ASP A 286 14.96 -17.28 14.45
N GLN A 287 16.01 -17.28 15.27
CA GLN A 287 17.38 -17.57 14.81
C GLN A 287 17.52 -19.00 14.27
N GLN A 288 16.90 -19.97 14.95
CA GLN A 288 16.93 -21.38 14.53
C GLN A 288 16.30 -21.58 13.16
N PHE A 289 15.19 -20.91 12.90
CA PHE A 289 14.44 -21.05 11.66
C PHE A 289 14.82 -20.02 10.58
N GLY A 290 15.66 -19.04 10.88
CA GLY A 290 16.04 -17.97 9.97
C GLY A 290 14.88 -17.00 9.68
N LEU A 291 14.03 -16.77 10.68
CA LEU A 291 12.87 -15.87 10.61
C LEU A 291 13.22 -14.50 11.18
N LEU A 292 12.61 -13.47 10.62
CA LEU A 292 12.61 -12.11 11.17
C LEU A 292 11.17 -11.70 11.48
N PRO A 293 10.91 -11.02 12.59
CA PRO A 293 9.58 -10.50 12.86
C PRO A 293 9.24 -9.37 11.89
N ALA A 294 8.01 -9.33 11.38
CA ALA A 294 7.55 -8.25 10.51
C ALA A 294 7.17 -6.96 11.28
N GLY A 295 7.35 -6.93 12.60
CA GLY A 295 6.95 -5.79 13.41
C GLY A 295 5.44 -5.53 13.31
N SER A 296 5.08 -4.29 13.05
CA SER A 296 3.68 -3.84 12.90
C SER A 296 3.10 -4.04 11.49
N LEU A 297 3.87 -4.58 10.54
CA LEU A 297 3.42 -4.80 9.18
C LEU A 297 2.47 -6.01 9.09
N ASN A 298 1.35 -5.82 8.41
CA ASN A 298 0.50 -6.93 8.00
C ASN A 298 1.20 -7.79 6.92
N PRO A 299 0.72 -9.00 6.62
CA PRO A 299 1.41 -9.92 5.70
C PRO A 299 1.67 -9.34 4.32
N GLN A 300 0.72 -8.62 3.73
CA GLN A 300 0.87 -8.03 2.39
C GLN A 300 1.90 -6.91 2.37
N LYS A 301 1.98 -6.07 3.39
CA LYS A 301 3.03 -5.04 3.51
C LYS A 301 4.39 -5.63 3.85
N ALA A 302 4.45 -6.67 4.67
CA ALA A 302 5.66 -7.44 4.90
C ALA A 302 6.20 -8.03 3.59
N ARG A 303 5.30 -8.52 2.72
CA ARG A 303 5.65 -9.00 1.38
C ARG A 303 6.24 -7.89 0.50
N VAL A 304 5.62 -6.71 0.48
CA VAL A 304 6.15 -5.56 -0.30
C VAL A 304 7.56 -5.18 0.18
N LEU A 305 7.76 -5.09 1.50
CA LEU A 305 9.08 -4.82 2.07
C LEU A 305 10.11 -5.88 1.66
N LEU A 306 9.74 -7.15 1.77
CA LEU A 306 10.62 -8.27 1.45
C LEU A 306 10.96 -8.34 -0.05
N LEU A 307 10.01 -8.03 -0.94
CA LEU A 307 10.26 -7.89 -2.38
C LEU A 307 11.36 -6.87 -2.66
N LEU A 308 11.26 -5.68 -2.06
CA LEU A 308 12.24 -4.62 -2.25
C LEU A 308 13.60 -4.95 -1.62
N ALA A 309 13.62 -5.57 -0.45
CA ALA A 309 14.85 -6.03 0.20
C ALA A 309 15.59 -7.07 -0.65
N VAL A 310 14.87 -8.05 -1.22
CA VAL A 310 15.43 -9.04 -2.14
C VAL A 310 15.98 -8.37 -3.41
N LEU A 311 15.24 -7.44 -4.01
CA LEU A 311 15.69 -6.69 -5.19
C LEU A 311 16.93 -5.84 -4.90
N ALA A 312 17.04 -5.29 -3.71
CA ALA A 312 18.19 -4.50 -3.27
C ALA A 312 19.38 -5.35 -2.82
N GLY A 313 19.25 -6.68 -2.80
CA GLY A 313 20.30 -7.61 -2.36
C GLY A 313 20.59 -7.54 -0.85
N TRP A 314 19.60 -7.13 -0.05
CA TRP A 314 19.76 -7.03 1.41
C TRP A 314 19.88 -8.39 2.06
N ASP A 315 20.64 -8.41 3.14
CA ASP A 315 20.71 -9.54 4.06
C ASP A 315 19.69 -9.43 5.21
N SER A 316 19.67 -10.44 6.08
CA SER A 316 18.77 -10.46 7.24
C SER A 316 19.06 -9.34 8.25
N ASN A 317 20.32 -8.92 8.41
CA ASN A 317 20.69 -7.90 9.39
C ASN A 317 20.20 -6.50 8.96
N GLN A 318 20.33 -6.18 7.67
CA GLN A 318 19.85 -4.93 7.11
C GLN A 318 18.32 -4.83 7.21
N LEU A 319 17.62 -5.94 6.91
CA LEU A 319 16.18 -6.01 6.98
C LEU A 319 15.68 -5.89 8.43
N ASP A 320 16.31 -6.59 9.37
CA ASP A 320 15.98 -6.53 10.79
C ASP A 320 16.20 -5.14 11.39
N ALA A 321 17.30 -4.49 11.04
CA ALA A 321 17.60 -3.14 11.48
C ALA A 321 16.50 -2.14 11.05
N LEU A 322 16.00 -2.26 9.80
CA LEU A 322 14.90 -1.41 9.31
C LEU A 322 13.61 -1.66 10.06
N ILE A 323 13.23 -2.92 10.26
CA ILE A 323 11.97 -3.28 10.94
C ILE A 323 12.02 -2.81 12.41
N THR A 324 13.14 -3.00 13.07
CA THR A 324 13.32 -2.57 14.47
C THR A 324 13.30 -1.05 14.63
N ALA A 325 13.82 -0.31 13.66
CA ALA A 325 13.82 1.16 13.67
C ALA A 325 12.45 1.77 13.30
N SER A 326 11.49 0.95 12.83
CA SER A 326 10.17 1.39 12.37
C SER A 326 9.05 0.84 13.27
N PRO A 327 8.91 1.28 14.54
CA PRO A 327 7.99 0.72 15.52
C PRO A 327 6.50 0.99 15.22
#